data_f8e2a261f9a239fe4780996effd28799
#
_entry.id   f8e2a261f9a239fe4780996effd28799
#
_cell.length_a   1.000
_cell.length_b   1.000
_cell.length_c   1.000
_cell.angle_alpha   90.00
_cell.angle_beta   90.00
_cell.angle_gamma   90.00
#
_symmetry.space_group_name_H-M   'P 1'
#
loop_
_entity.id
_entity.type
_entity.pdbx_description
1 polymer ?
#
loop_
_entity_poly.entity_id
_entity_poly.type
_entity_poly.pdbx_seq_one_letter_code
_entity_poly.pdbx_strand_id
1 'polypeptide(L)'
;VGFDLRKECRRLLLRRLFCTTVLDMVRGNDAVVAVAIVDKGYNGIKCVEAGGPEPGVGCAGRGIIVALEKLRSLEVLTDEDLIMYDVLGDVVCGGFAVPIREGYATDIYIVSSGELMSLYAANNIAKGVKRFAMRGGVRLGGIIGNGRNTPNEQQLLQEFAKRLHTQQIAFIP
;
A
#
# COMPACT_ATOMS: atom_id res chain seq x y z
N VAL A 1 14.44 -9.93 -11.40
CA VAL A 1 13.98 -8.68 -12.02
C VAL A 1 12.70 -8.30 -11.30
N GLY A 2 12.80 -7.45 -10.27
CA GLY A 2 11.64 -7.00 -9.51
C GLY A 2 10.79 -6.07 -10.37
N PHE A 3 9.58 -6.49 -10.69
CA PHE A 3 8.59 -5.63 -11.32
C PHE A 3 8.07 -4.67 -10.24
N ASP A 4 8.44 -3.42 -10.32
CA ASP A 4 7.97 -2.40 -9.38
C ASP A 4 6.56 -1.95 -9.81
N LEU A 5 5.54 -2.62 -9.28
CA LEU A 5 4.13 -2.30 -9.51
C LEU A 5 3.80 -0.82 -9.24
N ARG A 6 4.57 -0.15 -8.38
CA ARG A 6 4.45 1.28 -8.11
C ARG A 6 4.75 2.12 -9.35
N LYS A 7 5.73 1.71 -10.15
CA LYS A 7 6.06 2.37 -11.42
C LYS A 7 4.96 2.19 -12.46
N GLU A 8 4.26 1.06 -12.45
CA GLU A 8 3.16 0.80 -13.40
C GLU A 8 1.87 1.54 -13.01
N CYS A 9 1.46 1.55 -11.75
CA CYS A 9 0.35 2.39 -11.28
C CYS A 9 0.63 3.87 -11.56
N ARG A 10 1.84 4.31 -11.34
CA ARG A 10 2.31 5.65 -11.63
C ARG A 10 2.27 5.97 -13.12
N ARG A 11 2.73 5.05 -13.97
CA ARG A 11 2.67 5.19 -15.43
C ARG A 11 1.24 5.33 -15.94
N LEU A 12 0.30 4.57 -15.40
CA LEU A 12 -1.12 4.64 -15.76
C LEU A 12 -1.79 5.92 -15.26
N LEU A 13 -1.52 6.33 -14.02
CA LEU A 13 -2.15 7.48 -13.40
C LEU A 13 -1.47 8.81 -13.76
N LEU A 14 -0.15 8.83 -13.82
CA LEU A 14 0.62 10.07 -13.97
C LEU A 14 1.23 10.28 -15.35
N ARG A 15 1.28 9.25 -16.20
CA ARG A 15 1.99 9.27 -17.49
C ARG A 15 3.48 9.70 -17.38
N ARG A 16 4.08 9.57 -16.20
CA ARG A 16 5.48 9.93 -15.90
C ARG A 16 6.22 8.73 -15.32
N LEU A 17 7.49 8.57 -15.69
CA LEU A 17 8.35 7.49 -15.22
C LEU A 17 9.18 7.86 -13.99
N PHE A 18 9.37 9.16 -13.75
CA PHE A 18 10.20 9.66 -12.65
C PHE A 18 9.46 10.77 -11.91
N CYS A 19 9.32 10.64 -10.63
CA CYS A 19 8.89 11.69 -9.73
C CYS A 19 9.88 11.74 -8.56
N THR A 20 10.07 12.92 -8.02
CA THR A 20 10.79 13.10 -6.77
C THR A 20 9.95 12.51 -5.64
N THR A 21 10.53 11.63 -4.84
CA THR A 21 9.84 11.09 -3.68
C THR A 21 9.93 12.03 -2.49
N VAL A 22 9.02 11.89 -1.54
CA VAL A 22 9.09 12.66 -0.28
C VAL A 22 10.43 12.45 0.41
N LEU A 23 10.90 11.20 0.47
CA LEU A 23 12.16 10.86 1.13
C LEU A 23 13.40 11.38 0.39
N ASP A 24 13.37 11.45 -0.93
CA ASP A 24 14.49 12.02 -1.68
C ASP A 24 14.69 13.50 -1.34
N MET A 25 13.60 14.26 -1.25
CA MET A 25 13.66 15.66 -0.86
C MET A 25 14.09 15.85 0.59
N VAL A 26 13.57 15.02 1.50
CA VAL A 26 13.99 15.06 2.92
C VAL A 26 15.48 14.78 3.08
N ARG A 27 16.03 13.84 2.30
CA ARG A 27 17.47 13.50 2.33
C ARG A 27 18.34 14.58 1.71
N GLY A 28 17.85 15.20 0.64
CA GLY A 28 18.54 16.32 -0.02
C GLY A 28 18.60 17.59 0.81
N ASN A 29 18.00 17.64 2.00
CA ASN A 29 17.82 18.87 2.80
C ASN A 29 17.04 19.96 2.04
N ASP A 30 16.29 19.59 1.01
CA ASP A 30 15.47 20.50 0.25
C ASP A 30 14.21 20.88 1.03
N ALA A 31 13.73 22.09 0.82
CA ALA A 31 12.44 22.50 1.38
C ALA A 31 11.33 21.66 0.74
N VAL A 32 10.79 20.68 1.49
CA VAL A 32 9.69 19.86 1.02
C VAL A 32 8.42 20.69 0.99
N VAL A 33 7.96 21.01 -0.20
CA VAL A 33 6.70 21.74 -0.44
C VAL A 33 5.71 20.86 -1.18
N ALA A 34 4.42 21.05 -0.91
CA ALA A 34 3.36 20.19 -1.48
C ALA A 34 3.42 20.12 -3.02
N VAL A 35 3.68 21.24 -3.68
CA VAL A 35 3.77 21.33 -5.16
C VAL A 35 4.89 20.44 -5.75
N ALA A 36 5.94 20.18 -5.00
CA ALA A 36 7.07 19.41 -5.46
C ALA A 36 6.87 17.87 -5.31
N ILE A 37 5.97 17.45 -4.41
CA ILE A 37 5.76 16.04 -4.07
C ILE A 37 4.38 15.51 -4.46
N VAL A 38 3.43 16.41 -4.77
CA VAL A 38 2.06 16.02 -5.17
C VAL A 38 1.92 16.17 -6.68
N ASP A 39 1.81 15.05 -7.35
CA ASP A 39 1.49 15.01 -8.77
C ASP A 39 -0.03 14.88 -8.97
N LYS A 40 -0.55 15.48 -10.04
CA LYS A 40 -1.94 15.30 -10.46
C LYS A 40 -2.01 14.22 -11.53
N GLY A 41 -2.69 13.13 -11.21
CA GLY A 41 -2.94 12.03 -12.11
C GLY A 41 -4.23 12.18 -12.91
N TYR A 42 -4.72 11.02 -13.39
CA TYR A 42 -5.96 10.94 -14.14
C TYR A 42 -7.13 11.57 -13.35
N ASN A 43 -7.92 12.37 -14.03
CA ASN A 43 -9.12 13.02 -13.47
C ASN A 43 -8.88 13.86 -12.20
N GLY A 44 -7.66 14.37 -12.02
CA GLY A 44 -7.32 15.24 -10.90
C GLY A 44 -6.93 14.51 -9.61
N ILE A 45 -6.83 13.17 -9.65
CA ILE A 45 -6.38 12.38 -8.50
C ILE A 45 -4.99 12.84 -8.07
N LYS A 46 -4.84 13.18 -6.80
CA LYS A 46 -3.54 13.50 -6.21
C LYS A 46 -2.75 12.21 -6.00
N CYS A 47 -1.52 12.19 -6.47
CA CYS A 47 -0.62 11.05 -6.35
C CYS A 47 0.67 11.48 -5.65
N VAL A 48 1.08 10.72 -4.64
CA VAL A 48 2.31 10.97 -3.88
C VAL A 48 3.12 9.69 -3.79
N GLU A 49 4.42 9.78 -3.95
CA GLU A 49 5.33 8.69 -3.67
C GLU A 49 6.14 8.95 -2.39
N ALA A 50 5.99 8.08 -1.42
CA ALA A 50 6.75 8.19 -0.18
C ALA A 50 8.27 8.00 -0.37
N GLY A 51 8.67 7.16 -1.32
CA GLY A 51 10.03 6.70 -1.50
C GLY A 51 10.33 5.44 -0.67
N GLY A 52 11.50 4.88 -0.89
CA GLY A 52 11.98 3.68 -0.21
C GLY A 52 13.30 3.91 0.53
N PRO A 53 13.75 2.96 1.36
CA PRO A 53 15.08 3.00 1.94
C PRO A 53 16.12 2.83 0.83
N GLU A 54 17.32 3.34 1.07
CA GLU A 54 18.44 3.02 0.20
C GLU A 54 18.74 1.51 0.27
N PRO A 55 19.12 0.89 -0.84
CA PRO A 55 19.51 -0.50 -0.85
C PRO A 55 20.59 -0.79 0.19
N GLY A 56 20.32 -1.76 1.08
CA GLY A 56 21.27 -2.15 2.14
C GLY A 56 21.26 -1.24 3.38
N VAL A 57 20.48 -0.17 3.40
CA VAL A 57 20.44 0.77 4.53
C VAL A 57 19.02 0.91 5.09
N GLY A 58 18.79 0.35 6.26
CA GLY A 58 17.62 0.63 7.08
C GLY A 58 16.34 -0.12 6.70
N CYS A 59 15.29 0.11 7.48
CA CYS A 59 13.96 -0.48 7.33
C CYS A 59 13.02 0.52 6.64
N ALA A 60 12.26 0.05 5.65
CA ALA A 60 11.27 0.85 4.93
C ALA A 60 10.24 1.54 5.85
N GLY A 61 9.95 0.95 7.01
CA GLY A 61 8.97 1.49 7.96
C GLY A 61 9.29 2.88 8.50
N ARG A 62 10.55 3.20 8.75
CA ARG A 62 10.95 4.54 9.19
C ARG A 62 10.71 5.60 8.13
N GLY A 63 11.02 5.27 6.87
CA GLY A 63 10.79 6.17 5.76
C GLY A 63 9.31 6.50 5.56
N ILE A 64 8.44 5.50 5.70
CA ILE A 64 6.99 5.68 5.59
C ILE A 64 6.48 6.64 6.68
N ILE A 65 6.95 6.49 7.93
CA ILE A 65 6.57 7.40 9.03
C ILE A 65 6.93 8.84 8.67
N VAL A 66 8.19 9.08 8.31
CA VAL A 66 8.68 10.42 7.95
C VAL A 66 7.88 11.02 6.78
N ALA A 67 7.59 10.20 5.77
CA ALA A 67 6.80 10.66 4.62
C ALA A 67 5.37 11.04 5.02
N LEU A 68 4.68 10.22 5.83
CA LEU A 68 3.32 10.50 6.30
C LEU A 68 3.26 11.73 7.21
N GLU A 69 4.21 11.87 8.14
CA GLU A 69 4.32 13.06 9.00
C GLU A 69 4.52 14.33 8.16
N LYS A 70 5.35 14.24 7.11
CA LYS A 70 5.58 15.36 6.21
C LYS A 70 4.35 15.72 5.41
N LEU A 71 3.64 14.75 4.84
CA LEU A 71 2.38 14.97 4.12
C LEU A 71 1.32 15.59 5.02
N ARG A 72 1.25 15.15 6.27
CA ARG A 72 0.35 15.74 7.26
C ARG A 72 0.72 17.20 7.60
N SER A 73 2.00 17.47 7.82
CA SER A 73 2.46 18.84 8.12
C SER A 73 2.24 19.83 6.97
N LEU A 74 2.13 19.33 5.74
CA LEU A 74 1.83 20.10 4.54
C LEU A 74 0.33 20.11 4.20
N GLU A 75 -0.51 19.55 5.06
CA GLU A 75 -1.97 19.46 4.88
C GLU A 75 -2.39 18.78 3.57
N VAL A 76 -1.52 17.94 2.97
CA VAL A 76 -1.79 17.26 1.70
C VAL A 76 -2.93 16.24 1.83
N LEU A 77 -3.11 15.69 3.02
CA LEU A 77 -4.11 14.65 3.32
C LEU A 77 -5.45 15.22 3.83
N THR A 78 -5.57 16.53 3.92
CA THR A 78 -6.82 17.19 4.31
C THR A 78 -7.75 17.37 3.11
N ASP A 79 -9.05 17.38 3.35
CA ASP A 79 -10.09 17.61 2.34
C ASP A 79 -10.15 16.57 1.20
N GLU A 80 -9.64 15.35 1.46
CA GLU A 80 -9.74 14.23 0.53
C GLU A 80 -10.91 13.31 0.90
N ASP A 81 -11.77 13.00 -0.08
CA ASP A 81 -12.89 12.06 0.10
C ASP A 81 -12.41 10.65 0.37
N LEU A 82 -11.29 10.25 -0.23
CA LEU A 82 -10.69 8.92 -0.12
C LEU A 82 -9.17 9.01 -0.22
N ILE A 83 -8.48 8.36 0.70
CA ILE A 83 -7.03 8.18 0.65
C ILE A 83 -6.72 6.69 0.53
N MET A 84 -5.99 6.33 -0.52
CA MET A 84 -5.56 4.97 -0.78
C MET A 84 -4.05 4.82 -0.55
N TYR A 85 -3.67 3.93 0.36
CA TYR A 85 -2.27 3.60 0.64
C TYR A 85 -1.91 2.30 -0.09
N ASP A 86 -1.10 2.41 -1.15
CA ASP A 86 -0.52 1.25 -1.83
C ASP A 86 0.72 0.80 -1.08
N VAL A 87 0.59 -0.32 -0.36
CA VAL A 87 1.61 -0.82 0.57
C VAL A 87 2.19 -2.14 0.08
N LEU A 88 3.49 -2.30 0.23
CA LEU A 88 4.18 -3.57 -0.10
C LEU A 88 3.59 -4.74 0.68
N GLY A 89 3.38 -5.86 0.00
CA GLY A 89 2.94 -7.12 0.61
C GLY A 89 4.01 -7.85 1.42
N ASP A 90 5.24 -7.34 1.46
CA ASP A 90 6.32 -7.90 2.26
C ASP A 90 6.20 -7.46 3.72
N VAL A 91 5.82 -8.41 4.57
CA VAL A 91 5.58 -8.19 6.00
C VAL A 91 6.83 -8.28 6.87
N VAL A 92 8.00 -8.52 6.28
CA VAL A 92 9.27 -8.69 7.02
C VAL A 92 9.67 -7.40 7.73
N CYS A 93 9.39 -6.25 7.13
CA CYS A 93 9.63 -4.95 7.73
C CYS A 93 8.31 -4.37 8.20
N GLY A 94 8.08 -4.14 9.46
CA GLY A 94 6.84 -3.56 10.01
C GLY A 94 6.30 -2.28 9.35
N GLY A 95 6.84 -1.88 8.19
CA GLY A 95 6.45 -0.72 7.40
C GLY A 95 5.03 -0.79 6.86
N PHE A 96 4.52 -1.98 6.49
CA PHE A 96 3.14 -2.14 6.06
C PHE A 96 2.13 -1.80 7.16
N ALA A 97 2.54 -1.96 8.41
CA ALA A 97 1.68 -1.72 9.56
C ALA A 97 1.62 -0.23 9.96
N VAL A 98 2.46 0.64 9.39
CA VAL A 98 2.50 2.05 9.77
C VAL A 98 1.17 2.76 9.52
N PRO A 99 0.55 2.70 8.34
CA PRO A 99 -0.74 3.34 8.10
C PRO A 99 -1.84 2.83 9.04
N ILE A 100 -1.76 1.55 9.43
CA ILE A 100 -2.71 0.91 10.34
C ILE A 100 -2.46 1.39 11.78
N ARG A 101 -1.21 1.30 12.23
CA ARG A 101 -0.83 1.57 13.61
C ARG A 101 -1.02 3.03 13.99
N GLU A 102 -0.72 3.93 13.08
CA GLU A 102 -0.85 5.37 13.26
C GLU A 102 -2.25 5.90 12.95
N GLY A 103 -3.21 5.02 12.64
CA GLY A 103 -4.61 5.38 12.41
C GLY A 103 -4.90 6.07 11.07
N TYR A 104 -3.99 5.98 10.10
CA TYR A 104 -4.21 6.55 8.76
C TYR A 104 -5.13 5.69 7.90
N ALA A 105 -5.19 4.38 8.14
CA ALA A 105 -6.02 3.45 7.38
C ALA A 105 -6.96 2.69 8.29
N THR A 106 -8.23 2.61 7.91
CA THR A 106 -9.29 1.89 8.64
C THR A 106 -9.68 0.60 7.94
N ASP A 107 -9.70 0.60 6.63
CA ASP A 107 -10.08 -0.54 5.79
C ASP A 107 -8.88 -1.10 5.06
N ILE A 108 -8.63 -2.39 5.25
CA ILE A 108 -7.49 -3.07 4.63
C ILE A 108 -8.03 -4.07 3.61
N TYR A 109 -7.58 -3.94 2.37
CA TYR A 109 -7.85 -4.87 1.28
C TYR A 109 -6.57 -5.59 0.90
N ILE A 110 -6.63 -6.92 0.82
CA ILE A 110 -5.46 -7.72 0.44
C ILE A 110 -5.61 -8.14 -1.02
N VAL A 111 -4.64 -7.76 -1.84
CA VAL A 111 -4.54 -8.23 -3.22
C VAL A 111 -3.71 -9.51 -3.23
N SER A 112 -4.25 -10.59 -3.78
CA SER A 112 -3.59 -11.90 -3.82
C SER A 112 -3.95 -12.69 -5.07
N SER A 113 -3.00 -13.50 -5.54
CA SER A 113 -3.26 -14.56 -6.51
C SER A 113 -3.53 -15.89 -5.81
N GLY A 114 -3.91 -16.91 -6.58
CA GLY A 114 -4.07 -18.29 -6.08
C GLY A 114 -2.76 -19.03 -5.85
N GLU A 115 -1.61 -18.43 -6.15
CA GLU A 115 -0.30 -19.04 -5.94
C GLU A 115 0.02 -19.19 -4.45
N LEU A 116 0.66 -20.29 -4.07
CA LEU A 116 0.95 -20.64 -2.68
C LEU A 116 1.68 -19.54 -1.91
N MET A 117 2.69 -18.93 -2.52
CA MET A 117 3.47 -17.86 -1.86
C MET A 117 2.66 -16.58 -1.69
N SER A 118 1.77 -16.27 -2.64
CA SER A 118 0.85 -15.14 -2.53
C SER A 118 -0.16 -15.35 -1.39
N LEU A 119 -0.75 -16.52 -1.29
CA LEU A 119 -1.65 -16.89 -0.19
C LEU A 119 -0.95 -16.91 1.16
N TYR A 120 0.30 -17.37 1.21
CA TYR A 120 1.12 -17.33 2.44
C TYR A 120 1.36 -15.88 2.90
N ALA A 121 1.77 -15.00 2.00
CA ALA A 121 1.96 -13.58 2.30
C ALA A 121 0.64 -12.92 2.74
N ALA A 122 -0.45 -13.16 2.00
CA ALA A 122 -1.79 -12.67 2.32
C ALA A 122 -2.26 -13.12 3.71
N ASN A 123 -2.00 -14.38 4.09
CA ASN A 123 -2.32 -14.90 5.42
C ASN A 123 -1.53 -14.18 6.53
N ASN A 124 -0.26 -13.87 6.29
CA ASN A 124 0.57 -13.14 7.26
C ASN A 124 0.10 -11.69 7.42
N ILE A 125 -0.27 -11.02 6.32
CA ILE A 125 -0.89 -9.70 6.36
C ILE A 125 -2.20 -9.75 7.17
N ALA A 126 -3.08 -10.70 6.87
CA ALA A 126 -4.37 -10.85 7.57
C ALA A 126 -4.19 -11.07 9.09
N LYS A 127 -3.20 -11.89 9.49
CA LYS A 127 -2.83 -12.05 10.92
C LYS A 127 -2.36 -10.74 11.54
N GLY A 128 -1.57 -9.95 10.81
CA GLY A 128 -1.14 -8.62 11.23
C GLY A 128 -2.33 -7.67 11.44
N VAL A 129 -3.22 -7.58 10.45
CA VAL A 129 -4.44 -6.77 10.52
C VAL A 129 -5.29 -7.18 11.71
N LYS A 130 -5.50 -8.48 11.94
CA LYS A 130 -6.27 -9.00 13.08
C LYS A 130 -5.72 -8.54 14.44
N ARG A 131 -4.39 -8.50 14.60
CA ARG A 131 -3.76 -8.00 15.84
C ARG A 131 -4.04 -6.53 16.09
N PHE A 132 -4.06 -5.71 15.02
CA PHE A 132 -4.40 -4.30 15.14
C PHE A 132 -5.90 -4.08 15.32
N ALA A 133 -6.75 -4.87 14.66
CA ALA A 133 -8.20 -4.83 14.84
C ALA A 133 -8.63 -5.04 16.30
N MET A 134 -7.92 -5.88 17.07
CA MET A 134 -8.17 -6.07 18.50
C MET A 134 -7.95 -4.80 19.34
N ARG A 135 -7.19 -3.85 18.84
CA ARG A 135 -6.94 -2.54 19.49
C ARG A 135 -7.93 -1.47 19.04
N GLY A 136 -8.83 -1.80 18.13
CA GLY A 136 -9.81 -0.91 17.53
C GLY A 136 -9.29 -0.12 16.34
N GLY A 137 -10.19 0.34 15.47
CA GLY A 137 -9.92 1.29 14.41
C GLY A 137 -9.55 0.71 13.04
N VAL A 138 -9.34 -0.61 12.90
CA VAL A 138 -9.02 -1.23 11.60
C VAL A 138 -9.81 -2.49 11.36
N ARG A 139 -10.16 -2.78 10.12
CA ARG A 139 -10.83 -4.02 9.70
C ARG A 139 -10.25 -4.57 8.40
N LEU A 140 -10.34 -5.88 8.24
CA LEU A 140 -10.09 -6.54 6.96
C LEU A 140 -11.33 -6.42 6.08
N GLY A 141 -11.30 -5.52 5.10
CA GLY A 141 -12.42 -5.21 4.21
C GLY A 141 -12.68 -6.31 3.18
N GLY A 142 -11.64 -7.04 2.76
CA GLY A 142 -11.80 -8.13 1.80
C GLY A 142 -10.54 -8.54 1.08
N ILE A 143 -10.70 -9.53 0.20
CA ILE A 143 -9.67 -10.01 -0.71
C ILE A 143 -10.01 -9.56 -2.14
N ILE A 144 -9.04 -9.02 -2.83
CA ILE A 144 -9.09 -8.76 -4.27
C ILE A 144 -8.24 -9.82 -4.93
N GLY A 145 -8.87 -10.71 -5.70
CA GLY A 145 -8.16 -11.70 -6.50
C GLY A 145 -7.49 -11.05 -7.70
N ASN A 146 -6.21 -11.33 -7.91
CA ASN A 146 -5.46 -10.94 -9.10
C ASN A 146 -4.96 -12.20 -9.80
N GLY A 147 -5.66 -12.61 -10.86
CA GLY A 147 -5.45 -13.89 -11.55
C GLY A 147 -4.05 -14.04 -12.14
N ARG A 148 -3.49 -15.24 -11.99
CA ARG A 148 -2.20 -15.64 -12.55
C ARG A 148 -2.32 -16.95 -13.33
N ASN A 149 -3.56 -17.29 -13.76
CA ASN A 149 -3.88 -18.53 -14.45
C ASN A 149 -3.60 -19.80 -13.64
N THR A 150 -3.67 -19.73 -12.32
CA THR A 150 -3.60 -20.89 -11.45
C THR A 150 -4.91 -21.71 -11.57
N PRO A 151 -4.87 -23.05 -11.65
CA PRO A 151 -6.08 -23.85 -11.72
C PRO A 151 -7.03 -23.59 -10.55
N ASN A 152 -8.33 -23.39 -10.83
CA ASN A 152 -9.37 -23.11 -9.83
C ASN A 152 -9.09 -21.89 -8.94
N GLU A 153 -8.33 -20.92 -9.44
CA GLU A 153 -7.80 -19.78 -8.68
C GLU A 153 -8.88 -18.98 -7.97
N GLN A 154 -9.94 -18.62 -8.69
CA GLN A 154 -11.04 -17.85 -8.12
C GLN A 154 -11.73 -18.60 -6.97
N GLN A 155 -11.98 -19.90 -7.14
CA GLN A 155 -12.60 -20.71 -6.10
C GLN A 155 -11.70 -20.86 -4.88
N LEU A 156 -10.39 -21.05 -5.10
CA LEU A 156 -9.38 -21.10 -4.05
C LEU A 156 -9.33 -19.79 -3.23
N LEU A 157 -9.37 -18.65 -3.90
CA LEU A 157 -9.38 -17.33 -3.25
C LEU A 157 -10.67 -17.08 -2.46
N GLN A 158 -11.82 -17.54 -2.96
CA GLN A 158 -13.08 -17.48 -2.23
C GLN A 158 -13.03 -18.29 -0.93
N GLU A 159 -12.52 -19.52 -1.01
CA GLU A 159 -12.35 -20.38 0.15
C GLU A 159 -11.34 -19.81 1.15
N PHE A 160 -10.25 -19.25 0.65
CA PHE A 160 -9.25 -18.54 1.48
C PHE A 160 -9.87 -17.35 2.21
N ALA A 161 -10.66 -16.53 1.52
CA ALA A 161 -11.36 -15.39 2.14
C ALA A 161 -12.32 -15.83 3.25
N LYS A 162 -13.09 -16.91 3.04
CA LYS A 162 -13.97 -17.48 4.06
C LYS A 162 -13.21 -17.92 5.30
N ARG A 163 -12.05 -18.55 5.15
CA ARG A 163 -11.19 -18.96 6.29
C ARG A 163 -10.63 -17.79 7.07
N LEU A 164 -10.47 -16.64 6.43
CA LEU A 164 -10.06 -15.39 7.08
C LEU A 164 -11.24 -14.62 7.70
N HIS A 165 -12.46 -15.16 7.61
CA HIS A 165 -13.71 -14.51 8.04
C HIS A 165 -13.96 -13.18 7.31
N THR A 166 -13.67 -13.16 6.01
CA THR A 166 -13.94 -12.04 5.11
C THR A 166 -14.49 -12.56 3.77
N GLN A 167 -14.57 -11.74 2.78
CA GLN A 167 -15.07 -12.09 1.45
C GLN A 167 -14.09 -11.71 0.35
N GLN A 168 -14.15 -12.41 -0.77
CA GLN A 168 -13.56 -11.95 -2.01
C GLN A 168 -14.49 -10.90 -2.62
N ILE A 169 -14.03 -9.66 -2.68
CA ILE A 169 -14.84 -8.53 -3.17
C ILE A 169 -14.71 -8.29 -4.66
N ALA A 170 -13.58 -8.69 -5.25
CA ALA A 170 -13.34 -8.59 -6.67
C ALA A 170 -12.39 -9.69 -7.16
N PHE A 171 -12.41 -9.96 -8.45
CA PHE A 171 -11.45 -10.80 -9.14
C PHE A 171 -11.05 -10.16 -10.46
N ILE A 172 -9.76 -9.99 -10.65
CA ILE A 172 -9.14 -9.48 -11.88
C ILE A 172 -8.51 -10.69 -12.56
N PRO A 173 -9.00 -11.11 -13.75
CA PRO A 173 -8.53 -12.30 -14.45
C PRO A 173 -7.10 -12.16 -15.00
#